data_3561db892f39f2f799f7fd5dc51de90d
#
_entry.id   3561db892f39f2f799f7fd5dc51de90d
#
_cell.length_a   1.000
_cell.length_b   1.000
_cell.length_c   1.000
_cell.angle_alpha   90.00
_cell.angle_beta   90.00
_cell.angle_gamma   90.00
#
_symmetry.space_group_name_H-M   'P 1'
#
loop_
_entity.id
_entity.type
_entity.pdbx_description
1 polymer ?
#
loop_
_entity_poly.entity_id
_entity_poly.type
_entity_poly.pdbx_seq_one_letter_code
_entity_poly.pdbx_strand_id
1 'polypeptide(L)'
;MKYISFAIPCYNSEAYMEKAINSILVGGEDVEIIVVNDGSKDGTQKIAERYQEKYPTIVKAVEKENGGHGDAVNCGLAHATGKYFKVVDSDDWVDKEALKKILDAVKGFVDADSPVDMVISNYVYEKVGMKHKKVIRYDNVLPQNQVFRWDDIGRFRLDQYILMHSVIYRTEMLKLC
;
A
#
# COMPACT_ATOMS: atom_id res chain seq x y z
N MET A 1 2.13 2.83 -17.97
CA MET A 1 3.11 2.46 -16.90
C MET A 1 2.40 2.61 -15.57
N LYS A 2 2.61 1.71 -14.62
CA LYS A 2 2.06 1.83 -13.26
C LYS A 2 3.13 2.44 -12.35
N TYR A 3 2.75 3.44 -11.56
CA TYR A 3 3.66 4.09 -10.63
C TYR A 3 3.71 3.37 -9.28
N ILE A 4 2.55 2.94 -8.75
CA ILE A 4 2.48 2.22 -7.48
C ILE A 4 1.63 0.96 -7.65
N SER A 5 2.18 -0.21 -7.26
CA SER A 5 1.43 -1.44 -7.06
C SER A 5 1.03 -1.56 -5.59
N PHE A 6 -0.25 -1.71 -5.34
CA PHE A 6 -0.81 -1.98 -4.02
C PHE A 6 -1.14 -3.47 -3.90
N ALA A 7 -0.52 -4.17 -2.96
CA ALA A 7 -0.93 -5.52 -2.60
C ALA A 7 -1.94 -5.47 -1.45
N ILE A 8 -3.05 -6.16 -1.62
CA ILE A 8 -4.09 -6.32 -0.59
C ILE A 8 -4.16 -7.80 -0.24
N PRO A 9 -3.44 -8.25 0.81
CA PRO A 9 -3.57 -9.62 1.31
C PRO A 9 -4.95 -9.83 1.92
N CYS A 10 -5.67 -10.85 1.46
CA CYS A 10 -7.04 -11.14 1.86
C CYS A 10 -7.19 -12.57 2.35
N TYR A 11 -7.73 -12.75 3.56
CA TYR A 11 -8.17 -14.04 4.07
C TYR A 11 -9.50 -13.89 4.80
N ASN A 12 -10.58 -14.45 4.22
CA ASN A 12 -11.96 -14.28 4.70
C ASN A 12 -12.32 -12.79 4.90
N SER A 13 -12.16 -12.01 3.84
CA SER A 13 -12.21 -10.53 3.88
C SER A 13 -13.46 -9.94 3.20
N GLU A 14 -14.45 -10.75 2.85
CA GLU A 14 -15.62 -10.33 2.08
C GLU A 14 -16.38 -9.15 2.70
N ALA A 15 -16.34 -9.02 4.04
CA ALA A 15 -17.09 -8.01 4.76
C ALA A 15 -16.51 -6.59 4.65
N TYR A 16 -15.21 -6.43 4.29
CA TYR A 16 -14.52 -5.13 4.39
C TYR A 16 -13.55 -4.80 3.25
N MET A 17 -13.07 -5.78 2.45
CA MET A 17 -12.05 -5.56 1.43
C MET A 17 -12.45 -4.55 0.35
N GLU A 18 -13.73 -4.36 0.08
CA GLU A 18 -14.19 -3.39 -0.92
C GLU A 18 -13.81 -1.94 -0.56
N LYS A 19 -13.74 -1.62 0.73
CA LYS A 19 -13.32 -0.30 1.20
C LYS A 19 -11.85 -0.05 0.86
N ALA A 20 -10.98 -1.04 1.07
CA ALA A 20 -9.58 -0.99 0.70
C ALA A 20 -9.42 -0.74 -0.81
N ILE A 21 -10.03 -1.59 -1.64
CA ILE A 21 -9.97 -1.49 -3.10
C ILE A 21 -10.46 -0.12 -3.59
N ASN A 22 -11.65 0.31 -3.15
CA ASN A 22 -12.25 1.57 -3.60
C ASN A 22 -11.42 2.79 -3.21
N SER A 23 -10.73 2.75 -2.06
CA SER A 23 -9.87 3.84 -1.62
C SER A 23 -8.65 4.04 -2.53
N ILE A 24 -8.14 2.97 -3.14
CA ILE A 24 -6.97 2.99 -4.03
C ILE A 24 -7.38 3.29 -5.49
N LEU A 25 -8.58 2.87 -5.92
CA LEU A 25 -9.08 3.10 -7.27
C LEU A 25 -9.12 4.58 -7.68
N VAL A 26 -9.11 5.51 -6.73
CA VAL A 26 -9.02 6.96 -7.01
C VAL A 26 -7.71 7.35 -7.69
N GLY A 27 -6.68 6.50 -7.63
CA GLY A 27 -5.42 6.67 -8.36
C GLY A 27 -5.50 6.38 -9.86
N GLY A 28 -6.62 5.81 -10.35
CA GLY A 28 -6.86 5.55 -11.76
C GLY A 28 -5.77 4.66 -12.40
N GLU A 29 -5.37 4.98 -13.63
CA GLU A 29 -4.38 4.20 -14.39
C GLU A 29 -2.95 4.29 -13.85
N ASP A 30 -2.68 5.17 -12.91
CA ASP A 30 -1.36 5.33 -12.30
C ASP A 30 -1.07 4.24 -11.26
N VAL A 31 -2.10 3.58 -10.76
CA VAL A 31 -1.98 2.50 -9.76
C VAL A 31 -2.31 1.12 -10.35
N GLU A 32 -1.80 0.11 -9.69
CA GLU A 32 -2.18 -1.30 -9.84
C GLU A 32 -2.61 -1.82 -8.48
N ILE A 33 -3.67 -2.60 -8.43
CA ILE A 33 -4.21 -3.21 -7.21
C ILE A 33 -4.15 -4.72 -7.39
N ILE A 34 -3.35 -5.39 -6.57
CA ILE A 34 -3.19 -6.84 -6.59
C ILE A 34 -3.90 -7.37 -5.35
N VAL A 35 -5.09 -7.90 -5.54
CA VAL A 35 -5.87 -8.53 -4.47
C VAL A 35 -5.41 -9.98 -4.40
N VAL A 36 -4.75 -10.35 -3.32
CA VAL A 36 -4.24 -11.70 -3.10
C VAL A 36 -5.15 -12.45 -2.14
N ASN A 37 -5.94 -13.38 -2.68
CA ASN A 37 -6.77 -14.28 -1.89
C ASN A 37 -5.92 -15.45 -1.37
N ASP A 38 -5.66 -15.46 -0.08
CA ASP A 38 -4.84 -16.46 0.61
C ASP A 38 -5.70 -17.66 1.09
N GLY A 39 -6.42 -18.29 0.15
CA GLY A 39 -7.22 -19.50 0.41
C GLY A 39 -8.48 -19.25 1.24
N SER A 40 -9.19 -18.14 1.02
CA SER A 40 -10.44 -17.82 1.71
C SER A 40 -11.56 -18.83 1.40
N LYS A 41 -12.47 -18.96 2.36
CA LYS A 41 -13.66 -19.85 2.26
C LYS A 41 -14.97 -19.08 2.11
N ASP A 42 -14.93 -17.77 2.14
CA ASP A 42 -16.03 -16.84 1.97
C ASP A 42 -16.11 -16.25 0.53
N GLY A 43 -16.84 -15.17 0.34
CA GLY A 43 -17.00 -14.50 -0.95
C GLY A 43 -15.80 -13.68 -1.41
N THR A 44 -14.66 -13.70 -0.72
CA THR A 44 -13.47 -12.88 -1.02
C THR A 44 -13.03 -13.00 -2.49
N GLN A 45 -12.88 -14.24 -3.02
CA GLN A 45 -12.45 -14.45 -4.41
C GLN A 45 -13.44 -13.85 -5.42
N LYS A 46 -14.72 -14.05 -5.22
CA LYS A 46 -15.76 -13.51 -6.10
C LYS A 46 -15.75 -11.98 -6.16
N ILE A 47 -15.47 -11.35 -5.01
CA ILE A 47 -15.33 -9.89 -4.95
C ILE A 47 -14.10 -9.44 -5.74
N ALA A 48 -12.95 -10.09 -5.56
CA ALA A 48 -11.72 -9.76 -6.28
C ALA A 48 -11.90 -9.87 -7.80
N GLU A 49 -12.48 -10.98 -8.28
CA GLU A 49 -12.79 -11.21 -9.70
C GLU A 49 -13.75 -10.17 -10.27
N ARG A 50 -14.81 -9.81 -9.55
CA ARG A 50 -15.75 -8.76 -9.95
C ARG A 50 -15.04 -7.40 -10.14
N TYR A 51 -14.10 -7.06 -9.25
CA TYR A 51 -13.32 -5.83 -9.41
C TYR A 51 -12.34 -5.92 -10.57
N GLN A 52 -11.71 -7.06 -10.81
CA GLN A 52 -10.87 -7.28 -11.98
C GLN A 52 -11.66 -7.15 -13.30
N GLU A 53 -12.85 -7.73 -13.39
CA GLU A 53 -13.72 -7.59 -14.57
C GLU A 53 -14.11 -6.12 -14.82
N LYS A 54 -14.40 -5.39 -13.75
CA LYS A 54 -14.82 -3.98 -13.85
C LYS A 54 -13.63 -3.03 -14.15
N TYR A 55 -12.43 -3.35 -13.68
CA TYR A 55 -11.23 -2.53 -13.80
C TYR A 55 -10.02 -3.37 -14.28
N PRO A 56 -10.08 -3.97 -15.48
CA PRO A 56 -9.12 -4.97 -15.93
C PRO A 56 -7.69 -4.44 -16.10
N THR A 57 -7.52 -3.12 -16.24
CA THR A 57 -6.21 -2.47 -16.35
C THR A 57 -5.63 -2.04 -15.01
N ILE A 58 -6.44 -2.08 -13.93
CA ILE A 58 -6.05 -1.57 -12.61
C ILE A 58 -6.02 -2.69 -11.58
N VAL A 59 -7.05 -3.56 -11.56
CA VAL A 59 -7.20 -4.61 -10.54
C VAL A 59 -6.82 -5.97 -11.10
N LYS A 60 -6.04 -6.71 -10.31
CA LYS A 60 -5.65 -8.09 -10.57
C LYS A 60 -6.05 -8.96 -9.37
N ALA A 61 -6.87 -9.95 -9.61
CA ALA A 61 -7.23 -10.98 -8.63
C ALA A 61 -6.22 -12.14 -8.73
N VAL A 62 -5.63 -12.51 -7.61
CA VAL A 62 -4.69 -13.63 -7.50
C VAL A 62 -5.19 -14.56 -6.41
N GLU A 63 -5.41 -15.81 -6.73
CA GLU A 63 -5.77 -16.85 -5.78
C GLU A 63 -4.57 -17.76 -5.51
N LYS A 64 -4.39 -18.17 -4.25
CA LYS A 64 -3.35 -19.11 -3.84
C LYS A 64 -3.83 -19.95 -2.64
N GLU A 65 -3.15 -21.05 -2.40
CA GLU A 65 -3.31 -21.81 -1.15
C GLU A 65 -2.89 -20.96 0.04
N ASN A 66 -3.57 -21.15 1.20
CA ASN A 66 -3.26 -20.41 2.40
C ASN A 66 -1.82 -20.63 2.86
N GLY A 67 -1.05 -19.56 2.90
CA GLY A 67 0.35 -19.54 3.36
C GLY A 67 0.58 -18.47 4.44
N GLY A 68 -0.47 -17.73 4.81
CA GLY A 68 -0.43 -16.64 5.79
C GLY A 68 -0.07 -15.30 5.19
N HIS A 69 -0.23 -14.25 6.01
CA HIS A 69 -0.11 -12.86 5.58
C HIS A 69 1.20 -12.54 4.83
N GLY A 70 2.35 -12.95 5.36
CA GLY A 70 3.66 -12.68 4.74
C GLY A 70 3.80 -13.31 3.35
N ASP A 71 3.30 -14.54 3.18
CA ASP A 71 3.32 -15.23 1.90
C ASP A 71 2.37 -14.58 0.88
N ALA A 72 1.20 -14.11 1.33
CA ALA A 72 0.30 -13.32 0.49
C ALA A 72 0.93 -11.98 0.06
N VAL A 73 1.67 -11.30 0.94
CA VAL A 73 2.44 -10.10 0.59
C VAL A 73 3.51 -10.40 -0.45
N ASN A 74 4.29 -11.47 -0.27
CA ASN A 74 5.30 -11.91 -1.23
C ASN A 74 4.69 -12.26 -2.59
N CYS A 75 3.55 -12.93 -2.59
CA CYS A 75 2.78 -13.20 -3.80
C CYS A 75 2.37 -11.89 -4.51
N GLY A 76 1.86 -10.91 -3.76
CA GLY A 76 1.55 -9.58 -4.28
C GLY A 76 2.76 -8.89 -4.89
N LEU A 77 3.92 -8.93 -4.22
CA LEU A 77 5.17 -8.36 -4.72
C LEU A 77 5.65 -9.04 -6.02
N ALA A 78 5.54 -10.37 -6.10
CA ALA A 78 5.90 -11.11 -7.31
C ALA A 78 5.07 -10.67 -8.53
N HIS A 79 3.81 -10.30 -8.33
CA HIS A 79 2.90 -9.84 -9.37
C HIS A 79 2.99 -8.34 -9.65
N ALA A 80 3.70 -7.56 -8.84
CA ALA A 80 3.80 -6.11 -8.95
C ALA A 80 4.58 -5.66 -10.19
N THR A 81 4.01 -4.72 -10.95
CA THR A 81 4.61 -4.11 -12.15
C THR A 81 4.90 -2.62 -11.96
N GLY A 82 4.36 -2.00 -10.93
CA GLY A 82 4.58 -0.59 -10.60
C GLY A 82 5.99 -0.31 -10.12
N LYS A 83 6.44 0.92 -10.31
CA LYS A 83 7.78 1.38 -9.89
C LYS A 83 7.96 1.33 -8.37
N TYR A 84 6.87 1.51 -7.63
CA TYR A 84 6.81 1.42 -6.18
C TYR A 84 5.79 0.39 -5.74
N PHE A 85 5.98 -0.13 -4.54
CA PHE A 85 5.13 -1.17 -3.95
C PHE A 85 4.67 -0.76 -2.55
N LYS A 86 3.40 -0.99 -2.25
CA LYS A 86 2.80 -0.79 -0.94
C LYS A 86 1.87 -1.93 -0.58
N VAL A 87 1.91 -2.33 0.69
CA VAL A 87 0.90 -3.21 1.26
C VAL A 87 -0.21 -2.37 1.90
N VAL A 88 -1.44 -2.76 1.69
CA VAL A 88 -2.63 -2.25 2.39
C VAL A 88 -3.42 -3.46 2.87
N ASP A 89 -3.57 -3.61 4.18
CA ASP A 89 -4.35 -4.71 4.74
C ASP A 89 -5.82 -4.60 4.31
N SER A 90 -6.48 -5.73 4.17
CA SER A 90 -7.83 -5.80 3.59
C SER A 90 -8.91 -5.07 4.41
N ASP A 91 -8.63 -4.76 5.69
CA ASP A 91 -9.47 -3.97 6.60
C ASP A 91 -9.04 -2.51 6.74
N ASP A 92 -7.93 -2.13 6.08
CA ASP A 92 -7.42 -0.75 6.02
C ASP A 92 -7.87 -0.01 4.75
N TRP A 93 -7.56 1.28 4.66
CA TRP A 93 -7.78 2.10 3.47
C TRP A 93 -6.81 3.27 3.40
N VAL A 94 -6.68 3.86 2.22
CA VAL A 94 -5.86 5.05 2.01
C VAL A 94 -6.72 6.32 1.95
N ASP A 95 -6.17 7.42 2.46
CA ASP A 95 -6.79 8.73 2.29
C ASP A 95 -6.61 9.23 0.85
N LYS A 96 -7.69 9.72 0.24
CA LYS A 96 -7.73 10.15 -1.16
C LYS A 96 -6.75 11.28 -1.47
N GLU A 97 -6.69 12.28 -0.61
CA GLU A 97 -5.82 13.45 -0.84
C GLU A 97 -4.35 13.10 -0.56
N ALA A 98 -4.10 12.22 0.42
CA ALA A 98 -2.77 11.69 0.67
C ALA A 98 -2.27 10.85 -0.52
N LEU A 99 -3.12 9.97 -1.09
CA LEU A 99 -2.77 9.17 -2.25
C LEU A 99 -2.39 10.04 -3.46
N LYS A 100 -3.14 11.11 -3.74
CA LYS A 100 -2.80 12.04 -4.83
C LYS A 100 -1.43 12.67 -4.62
N LYS A 101 -1.16 13.22 -3.43
CA LYS A 101 0.14 13.82 -3.09
C LYS A 101 1.30 12.83 -3.24
N ILE A 102 1.10 11.59 -2.81
CA ILE A 102 2.09 10.52 -2.94
C ILE A 102 2.33 10.17 -4.41
N LEU A 103 1.27 10.05 -5.21
CA LEU A 103 1.39 9.78 -6.64
C LEU A 103 2.13 10.90 -7.36
N ASP A 104 1.82 12.16 -7.06
CA ASP A 104 2.51 13.31 -7.65
C ASP A 104 4.01 13.31 -7.31
N ALA A 105 4.37 13.02 -6.06
CA ALA A 105 5.76 12.89 -5.65
C ALA A 105 6.48 11.73 -6.33
N VAL A 106 5.86 10.54 -6.37
CA VAL A 106 6.42 9.34 -7.02
C VAL A 106 6.61 9.57 -8.52
N LYS A 107 5.65 10.20 -9.21
CA LYS A 107 5.78 10.59 -10.62
C LYS A 107 7.00 11.50 -10.81
N GLY A 108 7.13 12.52 -9.98
CA GLY A 108 8.27 13.43 -10.05
C GLY A 108 9.62 12.72 -9.93
N PHE A 109 9.76 11.75 -9.04
CA PHE A 109 11.00 10.96 -8.89
C PHE A 109 11.26 10.06 -10.11
N VAL A 110 10.22 9.43 -10.65
CA VAL A 110 10.34 8.52 -11.82
C VAL A 110 10.66 9.33 -13.08
N ASP A 111 9.97 10.44 -13.30
CA ASP A 111 10.12 11.28 -14.50
C ASP A 111 11.48 12.01 -14.53
N ALA A 112 12.03 12.34 -13.36
CA ALA A 112 13.35 12.94 -13.21
C ALA A 112 14.50 11.92 -13.25
N ASP A 113 14.22 10.62 -13.44
CA ASP A 113 15.19 9.52 -13.32
C ASP A 113 16.03 9.56 -12.03
N SER A 114 15.38 9.98 -10.95
CA SER A 114 16.00 10.12 -9.63
C SER A 114 15.17 9.39 -8.57
N PRO A 115 15.03 8.05 -8.67
CA PRO A 115 14.18 7.28 -7.78
C PRO A 115 14.73 7.29 -6.36
N VAL A 116 13.82 7.45 -5.38
CA VAL A 116 14.12 7.23 -3.96
C VAL A 116 13.85 5.77 -3.60
N ASP A 117 14.53 5.24 -2.59
CA ASP A 117 14.36 3.84 -2.19
C ASP A 117 13.04 3.60 -1.47
N MET A 118 12.58 4.61 -0.70
CA MET A 118 11.30 4.54 -0.03
C MET A 118 10.66 5.92 0.17
N VAL A 119 9.33 5.93 0.22
CA VAL A 119 8.53 7.09 0.62
C VAL A 119 7.88 6.77 1.95
N ILE A 120 8.01 7.67 2.93
CA ILE A 120 7.42 7.51 4.26
C ILE A 120 6.28 8.52 4.41
N SER A 121 5.12 8.04 4.81
CA SER A 121 3.93 8.84 5.07
C SER A 121 3.45 8.66 6.51
N ASN A 122 2.67 9.61 7.00
CA ASN A 122 1.93 9.43 8.25
C ASN A 122 0.83 8.37 8.07
N TYR A 123 0.36 7.81 9.17
CA TYR A 123 -0.82 6.94 9.17
C TYR A 123 -1.71 7.22 10.38
N VAL A 124 -2.94 6.71 10.33
CA VAL A 124 -3.97 6.99 11.33
C VAL A 124 -4.53 5.69 11.88
N TYR A 125 -4.52 5.54 13.18
CA TYR A 125 -5.33 4.53 13.85
C TYR A 125 -6.77 5.03 13.99
N GLU A 126 -7.69 4.35 13.29
CA GLU A 126 -9.12 4.60 13.36
C GLU A 126 -9.84 3.36 13.90
N LYS A 127 -10.15 3.36 15.19
CA LYS A 127 -10.87 2.24 15.81
C LYS A 127 -12.38 2.43 15.67
N VAL A 128 -13.06 1.40 15.22
CA VAL A 128 -14.53 1.36 15.13
C VAL A 128 -15.13 1.68 16.51
N GLY A 129 -16.08 2.63 16.55
CA GLY A 129 -16.74 3.05 17.79
C GLY A 129 -15.98 4.09 18.65
N MET A 130 -14.76 4.45 18.26
CA MET A 130 -14.00 5.50 18.97
C MET A 130 -14.15 6.86 18.27
N LYS A 131 -14.43 7.91 19.05
CA LYS A 131 -14.56 9.29 18.53
C LYS A 131 -13.21 9.94 18.16
N HIS A 132 -12.11 9.42 18.69
CA HIS A 132 -10.77 10.00 18.52
C HIS A 132 -9.90 9.11 17.64
N LYS A 133 -9.34 9.70 16.58
CA LYS A 133 -8.33 9.09 15.71
C LYS A 133 -6.94 9.41 16.26
N LYS A 134 -6.04 8.42 16.32
CA LYS A 134 -4.64 8.64 16.67
C LYS A 134 -3.81 8.76 15.38
N VAL A 135 -3.33 9.96 15.08
CA VAL A 135 -2.43 10.19 13.95
C VAL A 135 -1.00 9.92 14.40
N ILE A 136 -0.31 9.04 13.69
CA ILE A 136 1.13 8.81 13.85
C ILE A 136 1.86 9.69 12.85
N ARG A 137 2.68 10.59 13.37
CA ARG A 137 3.45 11.57 12.60
C ARG A 137 4.94 11.33 12.80
N TYR A 138 5.72 11.72 11.81
CA TYR A 138 7.18 11.60 11.80
C TYR A 138 7.89 12.95 11.71
N ASP A 139 7.16 14.07 11.78
CA ASP A 139 7.67 15.44 11.66
C ASP A 139 8.72 15.84 12.71
N ASN A 140 8.77 15.10 13.83
CA ASN A 140 9.77 15.29 14.89
C ASN A 140 11.07 14.51 14.65
N VAL A 141 11.13 13.58 13.66
CA VAL A 141 12.28 12.69 13.44
C VAL A 141 12.72 12.61 11.99
N LEU A 142 11.81 12.84 11.03
CA LEU A 142 12.10 12.77 9.61
C LEU A 142 11.99 14.17 8.98
N PRO A 143 12.93 14.55 8.10
CA PRO A 143 12.79 15.73 7.25
C PRO A 143 11.50 15.66 6.42
N GLN A 144 10.75 16.77 6.37
CA GLN A 144 9.43 16.80 5.76
C GLN A 144 9.50 17.33 4.32
N ASN A 145 8.75 16.68 3.41
CA ASN A 145 8.57 17.09 2.02
C ASN A 145 9.89 17.26 1.24
N GLN A 146 10.90 16.46 1.56
CA GLN A 146 12.19 16.47 0.88
C GLN A 146 12.82 15.08 0.88
N VAL A 147 13.77 14.86 -0.03
CA VAL A 147 14.63 13.67 -0.04
C VAL A 147 15.65 13.80 1.09
N PHE A 148 15.89 12.72 1.81
CA PHE A 148 16.86 12.67 2.91
C PHE A 148 17.56 11.31 2.95
N ARG A 149 18.63 11.22 3.71
CA ARG A 149 19.39 10.00 3.97
C ARG A 149 19.24 9.59 5.44
N TRP A 150 19.67 8.39 5.76
CA TRP A 150 19.62 7.88 7.15
C TRP A 150 20.35 8.76 8.15
N ASP A 151 21.41 9.44 7.73
CA ASP A 151 22.17 10.36 8.58
C ASP A 151 21.42 11.65 8.94
N ASP A 152 20.36 11.96 8.19
CA ASP A 152 19.54 13.16 8.39
C ASP A 152 18.39 12.94 9.37
N ILE A 153 18.17 11.67 9.84
CA ILE A 153 17.05 11.36 10.73
C ILE A 153 17.35 11.64 12.20
N GLY A 154 16.32 12.17 12.88
CA GLY A 154 16.36 12.38 14.32
C GLY A 154 16.18 11.08 15.11
N ARG A 155 16.25 11.22 16.43
CA ARG A 155 16.07 10.08 17.35
C ARG A 155 14.59 9.76 17.53
N PHE A 156 14.19 8.53 17.22
CA PHE A 156 12.85 8.04 17.49
C PHE A 156 12.57 7.94 19.01
N ARG A 157 11.36 8.24 19.40
CA ARG A 157 10.88 7.94 20.75
C ARG A 157 10.63 6.44 20.88
N LEU A 158 10.58 5.92 22.12
CA LEU A 158 10.37 4.48 22.37
C LEU A 158 9.05 3.93 21.84
N ASP A 159 8.02 4.80 21.73
CA ASP A 159 6.69 4.46 21.21
C ASP A 159 6.49 4.82 19.74
N GLN A 160 7.54 5.24 19.04
CA GLN A 160 7.51 5.67 17.65
C GLN A 160 8.38 4.76 16.78
N TYR A 161 7.76 4.15 15.79
CA TYR A 161 8.41 3.23 14.87
C TYR A 161 7.77 3.32 13.49
N ILE A 162 8.54 2.95 12.47
CA ILE A 162 8.06 2.92 11.09
C ILE A 162 7.40 1.56 10.85
N LEU A 163 6.11 1.59 10.52
CA LEU A 163 5.32 0.41 10.15
C LEU A 163 5.14 0.31 8.63
N MET A 164 4.79 -0.88 8.15
CA MET A 164 4.44 -1.11 6.75
C MET A 164 3.30 -0.19 6.26
N HIS A 165 2.38 0.21 7.14
CA HIS A 165 1.31 1.17 6.81
C HIS A 165 1.83 2.55 6.39
N SER A 166 3.03 2.94 6.85
CA SER A 166 3.64 4.24 6.53
C SER A 166 4.59 4.22 5.34
N VAL A 167 4.99 3.05 4.84
CA VAL A 167 6.07 2.92 3.87
C VAL A 167 5.57 2.50 2.50
N ILE A 168 6.21 3.08 1.47
CA ILE A 168 6.08 2.68 0.08
C ILE A 168 7.49 2.45 -0.43
N TYR A 169 7.80 1.27 -0.90
CA TYR A 169 9.15 0.88 -1.31
C TYR A 169 9.32 0.93 -2.82
N ARG A 170 10.52 1.23 -3.29
CA ARG A 170 10.90 1.00 -4.69
C ARG A 170 10.83 -0.50 -4.97
N THR A 171 9.99 -0.89 -5.95
CA THR A 171 9.68 -2.31 -6.25
C THR A 171 10.94 -3.10 -6.60
N GLU A 172 11.79 -2.54 -7.46
CA GLU A 172 13.03 -3.18 -7.90
C GLU A 172 13.95 -3.51 -6.72
N MET A 173 14.14 -2.55 -5.80
CA MET A 173 14.95 -2.75 -4.60
C MET A 173 14.37 -3.86 -3.72
N LEU A 174 13.05 -3.85 -3.50
CA LEU A 174 12.40 -4.82 -2.65
C LEU A 174 12.45 -6.25 -3.22
N LYS A 175 12.46 -6.40 -4.56
CA LYS A 175 12.61 -7.70 -5.23
C LYS A 175 14.03 -8.28 -5.15
N LEU A 176 15.01 -7.51 -4.70
CA LEU A 176 16.39 -7.98 -4.50
C LEU A 176 16.61 -8.55 -3.06
N CYS A 177 15.69 -8.31 -2.16
CA CYS A 177 15.75 -8.81 -0.78
C CYS A 177 15.05 -10.17 -0.64
#